data_0aedd630b8c2c6184c3b17688c79ed54
#
_entry.id   0aedd630b8c2c6184c3b17688c79ed54
#
_cell.length_a   1.000
_cell.length_b   1.000
_cell.length_c   1.000
_cell.angle_alpha   90.00
_cell.angle_beta   90.00
_cell.angle_gamma   90.00
#
_symmetry.space_group_name_H-M   'P 1'
#
loop_
_entity.id
_entity.type
_entity.pdbx_description
1 polymer ?
#
loop_
_entity_poly.entity_id
_entity_poly.type
_entity_poly.pdbx_seq_one_letter_code
_entity_poly.pdbx_strand_id
1 'polypeptide(L)'
;MLHQKLDTLVSELLTAKILSDHQLDLERFDEFVNQQSSLITLHDIGNYRPVHINNACKEFYGFTNNFLSGMDYIYYLKTIHPSYYPTLFRSLTFFNEDSEEYLDLTYKLKDAEGNWQIMKGTTKTITRTNTSRPHYALSLLIPESKLSPGKDAPMRLLETLTKREMEIFLKLAEGLAPHEIGARLFISEETVKKHKQNIFKKLKCNKTSELIKLAFELGVKY
;
A
#
# COMPACT_ATOMS: atom_id res chain seq x y z
N MET A 1 -14.58 3.25 -8.26
CA MET A 1 -15.07 3.67 -6.91
C MET A 1 -14.04 4.53 -6.17
N LEU A 2 -12.77 4.07 -5.96
CA LEU A 2 -11.74 4.90 -5.29
C LEU A 2 -11.36 6.14 -6.10
N HIS A 3 -11.08 6.01 -7.40
CA HIS A 3 -10.78 7.12 -8.30
C HIS A 3 -11.88 8.19 -8.26
N GLN A 4 -13.15 7.78 -8.38
CA GLN A 4 -14.28 8.71 -8.32
C GLN A 4 -14.33 9.48 -6.99
N LYS A 5 -14.06 8.81 -5.86
CA LYS A 5 -14.00 9.48 -4.56
C LYS A 5 -12.86 10.50 -4.50
N LEU A 6 -11.69 10.12 -5.01
CA LEU A 6 -10.53 11.03 -5.05
C LEU A 6 -10.80 12.21 -5.98
N ASP A 7 -11.38 11.98 -7.16
CA ASP A 7 -11.74 13.04 -8.10
C ASP A 7 -12.81 13.98 -7.53
N THR A 8 -13.82 13.45 -6.83
CA THR A 8 -14.82 14.27 -6.14
C THR A 8 -14.13 15.16 -5.11
N LEU A 9 -13.25 14.60 -4.28
CA LEU A 9 -12.50 15.35 -3.27
C LEU A 9 -11.65 16.47 -3.89
N VAL A 10 -10.94 16.17 -4.97
CA VAL A 10 -10.13 17.16 -5.71
C VAL A 10 -11.01 18.24 -6.32
N SER A 11 -12.15 17.87 -6.91
CA SER A 11 -13.12 18.82 -7.49
C SER A 11 -13.72 19.76 -6.44
N GLU A 12 -14.01 19.25 -5.25
CA GLU A 12 -14.49 20.06 -4.13
C GLU A 12 -13.43 21.04 -3.64
N LEU A 13 -12.15 20.60 -3.54
CA LEU A 13 -11.02 21.48 -3.18
C LEU A 13 -10.82 22.59 -4.20
N LEU A 14 -10.95 22.31 -5.50
CA LEU A 14 -10.88 23.30 -6.57
C LEU A 14 -12.06 24.28 -6.49
N THR A 15 -13.27 23.78 -6.33
CA THR A 15 -14.48 24.60 -6.23
C THR A 15 -14.43 25.54 -5.02
N ALA A 16 -13.92 25.05 -3.89
CA ALA A 16 -13.72 25.85 -2.70
C ALA A 16 -12.53 26.81 -2.76
N LYS A 17 -11.77 26.81 -3.87
CA LYS A 17 -10.54 27.60 -4.06
C LYS A 17 -9.50 27.34 -2.95
N ILE A 18 -9.44 26.10 -2.45
CA ILE A 18 -8.42 25.60 -1.54
C ILE A 18 -7.21 25.11 -2.35
N LEU A 19 -7.51 24.53 -3.52
CA LEU A 19 -6.56 23.99 -4.50
C LEU A 19 -6.62 24.82 -5.78
N SER A 20 -5.45 25.08 -6.37
CA SER A 20 -5.25 25.55 -7.75
C SER A 20 -4.13 24.75 -8.39
N ASP A 21 -3.84 24.98 -9.68
CA ASP A 21 -2.81 24.23 -10.42
C ASP A 21 -1.42 24.25 -9.77
N HIS A 22 -1.09 25.35 -9.08
CA HIS A 22 0.24 25.56 -8.50
C HIS A 22 0.25 25.75 -6.99
N GLN A 23 -0.90 25.92 -6.36
CA GLN A 23 -0.97 26.28 -4.95
C GLN A 23 -2.03 25.46 -4.20
N LEU A 24 -1.71 25.16 -2.96
CA LEU A 24 -2.59 24.54 -1.99
C LEU A 24 -2.57 25.37 -0.71
N ASP A 25 -3.71 25.89 -0.30
CA ASP A 25 -3.91 26.52 1.00
C ASP A 25 -3.95 25.42 2.07
N LEU A 26 -2.84 25.22 2.77
CA LEU A 26 -2.69 24.12 3.72
C LEU A 26 -3.58 24.25 4.95
N GLU A 27 -3.89 25.46 5.40
CA GLU A 27 -4.76 25.69 6.57
C GLU A 27 -6.21 25.30 6.23
N ARG A 28 -6.74 25.83 5.14
CA ARG A 28 -8.09 25.48 4.67
C ARG A 28 -8.19 24.02 4.21
N PHE A 29 -7.08 23.48 3.67
CA PHE A 29 -7.01 22.05 3.33
C PHE A 29 -7.14 21.17 4.57
N ASP A 30 -6.42 21.47 5.66
CA ASP A 30 -6.53 20.77 6.93
C ASP A 30 -7.97 20.75 7.45
N GLU A 31 -8.61 21.91 7.51
CA GLU A 31 -10.01 22.03 7.93
C GLU A 31 -10.94 21.18 7.06
N PHE A 32 -10.75 21.20 5.75
CA PHE A 32 -11.61 20.50 4.79
C PHE A 32 -11.44 18.97 4.88
N VAL A 33 -10.21 18.46 4.87
CA VAL A 33 -9.98 17.00 4.86
C VAL A 33 -10.25 16.37 6.21
N ASN A 34 -10.22 17.14 7.31
CA ASN A 34 -10.57 16.66 8.64
C ASN A 34 -12.06 16.36 8.83
N GLN A 35 -12.92 16.83 7.92
CA GLN A 35 -14.34 16.47 7.87
C GLN A 35 -14.59 15.12 7.17
N GLN A 36 -13.57 14.56 6.52
CA GLN A 36 -13.69 13.32 5.75
C GLN A 36 -13.45 12.09 6.63
N SER A 37 -14.28 11.06 6.45
CA SER A 37 -14.15 9.77 7.17
C SER A 37 -13.16 8.78 6.54
N SER A 38 -12.70 9.07 5.34
CA SER A 38 -11.67 8.27 4.65
C SER A 38 -10.28 8.69 5.13
N LEU A 39 -9.32 7.77 5.11
CA LEU A 39 -7.94 8.11 5.42
C LEU A 39 -7.33 8.89 4.25
N ILE A 40 -6.91 10.11 4.52
CA ILE A 40 -6.36 11.04 3.54
C ILE A 40 -4.96 11.44 3.97
N THR A 41 -4.01 11.33 3.04
CA THR A 41 -2.61 11.75 3.25
C THR A 41 -2.16 12.65 2.12
N LEU A 42 -1.56 13.78 2.46
CA LEU A 42 -0.88 14.66 1.51
C LEU A 42 0.62 14.34 1.51
N HIS A 43 1.18 14.14 0.34
CA HIS A 43 2.60 13.86 0.14
C HIS A 43 3.29 15.01 -0.60
N ASP A 44 4.44 15.42 -0.08
CA ASP A 44 5.42 16.25 -0.82
C ASP A 44 6.22 15.32 -1.73
N ILE A 45 6.01 15.43 -3.03
CA ILE A 45 6.66 14.59 -4.04
C ILE A 45 8.16 14.91 -4.14
N GLY A 46 8.55 16.18 -3.98
CA GLY A 46 9.94 16.60 -4.08
C GLY A 46 10.83 15.98 -2.98
N ASN A 47 10.25 15.75 -1.80
CA ASN A 47 10.94 15.15 -0.66
C ASN A 47 10.52 13.70 -0.40
N TYR A 48 9.61 13.14 -1.22
CA TYR A 48 9.09 11.77 -1.11
C TYR A 48 8.57 11.42 0.28
N ARG A 49 7.81 12.33 0.90
CA ARG A 49 7.35 12.13 2.27
C ARG A 49 5.93 12.62 2.47
N PRO A 50 5.16 11.99 3.38
CA PRO A 50 3.90 12.56 3.82
C PRO A 50 4.17 13.83 4.62
N VAL A 51 3.39 14.87 4.37
CA VAL A 51 3.47 16.15 5.08
C VAL A 51 2.24 16.43 5.92
N HIS A 52 1.10 15.82 5.54
CA HIS A 52 -0.14 15.98 6.28
C HIS A 52 -0.97 14.69 6.24
N ILE A 53 -1.66 14.41 7.33
CA ILE A 53 -2.66 13.34 7.49
C ILE A 53 -3.93 13.93 8.10
N ASN A 54 -5.10 13.49 7.65
CA ASN A 54 -6.35 13.96 8.24
C ASN A 54 -6.65 13.30 9.60
N ASN A 55 -7.68 13.76 10.31
CA ASN A 55 -8.07 13.25 11.61
C ASN A 55 -8.34 11.73 11.60
N ALA A 56 -8.97 11.21 10.54
CA ALA A 56 -9.20 9.78 10.41
C ALA A 56 -7.88 8.97 10.33
N CYS A 57 -6.85 9.48 9.63
CA CYS A 57 -5.52 8.90 9.64
C CYS A 57 -4.84 9.03 11.01
N LYS A 58 -4.96 10.19 11.63
CA LYS A 58 -4.38 10.46 12.95
C LYS A 58 -4.89 9.47 13.99
N GLU A 59 -6.19 9.26 14.04
CA GLU A 59 -6.83 8.26 14.90
C GLU A 59 -6.38 6.84 14.55
N PHE A 60 -6.37 6.51 13.25
CA PHE A 60 -5.97 5.20 12.78
C PHE A 60 -4.53 4.83 13.19
N TYR A 61 -3.59 5.78 13.07
CA TYR A 61 -2.18 5.54 13.41
C TYR A 61 -1.83 5.80 14.88
N GLY A 62 -2.68 6.48 15.64
CA GLY A 62 -2.40 6.95 16.99
C GLY A 62 -1.44 8.14 17.03
N PHE A 63 -1.42 8.99 16.00
CA PHE A 63 -0.60 10.19 15.95
C PHE A 63 -1.28 11.36 16.70
N THR A 64 -0.46 12.29 17.18
CA THR A 64 -0.96 13.48 17.92
C THR A 64 -1.23 14.66 17.00
N ASN A 65 -0.50 14.77 15.89
CA ASN A 65 -0.53 15.90 14.97
C ASN A 65 -1.00 15.48 13.57
N ASN A 66 -1.64 16.41 12.86
CA ASN A 66 -2.03 16.24 11.47
C ASN A 66 -0.85 16.55 10.52
N PHE A 67 -0.01 17.54 10.86
CA PHE A 67 1.20 17.86 10.10
C PHE A 67 2.38 17.03 10.61
N LEU A 68 3.02 16.32 9.68
CA LEU A 68 4.14 15.42 9.98
C LEU A 68 5.48 16.12 9.75
N SER A 69 6.37 16.00 10.73
CA SER A 69 7.71 16.61 10.68
C SER A 69 8.75 15.75 11.41
N GLY A 70 10.03 15.97 11.11
CA GLY A 70 11.13 15.37 11.86
C GLY A 70 11.02 13.86 12.00
N MET A 71 10.89 13.37 13.25
CA MET A 71 10.80 11.95 13.59
C MET A 71 9.48 11.29 13.19
N ASP A 72 8.42 12.06 12.91
CA ASP A 72 7.11 11.51 12.53
C ASP A 72 7.20 10.63 11.27
N TYR A 73 8.13 10.92 10.34
CA TYR A 73 8.36 10.08 9.17
C TYR A 73 8.84 8.68 9.51
N ILE A 74 9.68 8.55 10.51
CA ILE A 74 10.17 7.25 10.97
C ILE A 74 9.02 6.47 11.60
N TYR A 75 8.18 7.14 12.39
CA TYR A 75 6.98 6.52 12.96
C TYR A 75 5.99 6.11 11.87
N TYR A 76 5.76 6.98 10.88
CA TYR A 76 4.91 6.67 9.73
C TYR A 76 5.42 5.45 8.97
N LEU A 77 6.72 5.35 8.68
CA LEU A 77 7.30 4.18 8.01
C LEU A 77 7.14 2.90 8.84
N LYS A 78 7.19 2.98 10.17
CA LYS A 78 6.95 1.83 11.06
C LYS A 78 5.50 1.35 11.05
N THR A 79 4.56 2.16 10.60
CA THR A 79 3.17 1.73 10.41
C THR A 79 2.98 0.88 9.16
N ILE A 80 3.94 0.82 8.26
CA ILE A 80 3.88 0.05 7.02
C ILE A 80 4.58 -1.29 7.24
N HIS A 81 3.88 -2.39 6.93
CA HIS A 81 4.48 -3.71 7.07
C HIS A 81 5.68 -3.86 6.13
N PRO A 82 6.84 -4.37 6.60
CA PRO A 82 8.08 -4.41 5.79
C PRO A 82 7.95 -5.11 4.44
N SER A 83 7.08 -6.12 4.31
CA SER A 83 6.84 -6.78 3.01
C SER A 83 6.25 -5.86 1.93
N TYR A 84 5.78 -4.66 2.30
CA TYR A 84 5.23 -3.65 1.38
C TYR A 84 6.21 -2.52 1.06
N TYR A 85 7.42 -2.53 1.58
CA TYR A 85 8.42 -1.53 1.22
C TYR A 85 8.74 -1.49 -0.28
N PRO A 86 8.78 -2.62 -1.04
CA PRO A 86 8.91 -2.55 -2.50
C PRO A 86 7.77 -1.76 -3.17
N THR A 87 6.57 -1.77 -2.59
CA THR A 87 5.44 -0.98 -3.07
C THR A 87 5.66 0.52 -2.89
N LEU A 88 6.32 0.94 -1.81
CA LEU A 88 6.73 2.34 -1.62
C LEU A 88 7.71 2.80 -2.70
N PHE A 89 8.69 1.96 -3.07
CA PHE A 89 9.63 2.31 -4.14
C PHE A 89 8.93 2.51 -5.49
N ARG A 90 7.87 1.75 -5.76
CA ARG A 90 7.05 1.98 -6.95
C ARG A 90 6.39 3.35 -6.96
N SER A 91 5.95 3.85 -5.81
CA SER A 91 5.36 5.20 -5.73
C SER A 91 6.38 6.29 -6.06
N LEU A 92 7.64 6.11 -5.66
CA LEU A 92 8.72 7.04 -6.01
C LEU A 92 8.97 7.07 -7.53
N THR A 93 9.03 5.89 -8.17
CA THR A 93 9.21 5.79 -9.63
C THR A 93 8.03 6.42 -10.37
N PHE A 94 6.79 6.14 -9.94
CA PHE A 94 5.58 6.68 -10.54
C PHE A 94 5.58 8.22 -10.57
N PHE A 95 5.94 8.86 -9.48
CA PHE A 95 5.98 10.32 -9.41
C PHE A 95 7.15 10.92 -10.19
N ASN A 96 8.27 10.21 -10.33
CA ASN A 96 9.39 10.64 -11.17
C ASN A 96 9.07 10.58 -12.66
N GLU A 97 8.23 9.63 -13.09
CA GLU A 97 7.77 9.51 -14.48
C GLU A 97 6.70 10.54 -14.84
N ASP A 98 6.27 11.37 -13.88
CA ASP A 98 5.29 12.44 -14.05
C ASP A 98 3.99 11.98 -14.70
N SER A 99 3.50 10.82 -14.30
CA SER A 99 2.24 10.29 -14.79
C SER A 99 1.05 11.11 -14.26
N GLU A 100 0.10 11.43 -15.14
CA GLU A 100 -1.19 12.02 -14.76
C GLU A 100 -2.19 10.97 -14.29
N GLU A 101 -1.84 9.69 -14.35
CA GLU A 101 -2.67 8.57 -13.96
C GLU A 101 -2.79 8.43 -12.44
N TYR A 102 -3.62 7.50 -12.03
CA TYR A 102 -3.73 7.11 -10.63
C TYR A 102 -2.68 6.07 -10.27
N LEU A 103 -2.08 6.24 -9.11
CA LEU A 103 -1.26 5.21 -8.48
C LEU A 103 -2.13 4.41 -7.52
N ASP A 104 -2.56 3.21 -7.94
CA ASP A 104 -3.30 2.29 -7.09
C ASP A 104 -2.34 1.36 -6.36
N LEU A 105 -2.45 1.36 -5.03
CA LEU A 105 -1.58 0.59 -4.15
C LEU A 105 -2.39 -0.14 -3.08
N THR A 106 -1.89 -1.30 -2.71
CA THR A 106 -2.37 -2.02 -1.52
C THR A 106 -1.25 -2.00 -0.48
N TYR A 107 -1.60 -1.68 0.75
CA TYR A 107 -0.68 -1.70 1.88
C TYR A 107 -1.23 -2.53 3.02
N LYS A 108 -0.34 -3.08 3.83
CA LYS A 108 -0.65 -3.60 5.15
C LYS A 108 -0.14 -2.58 6.16
N LEU A 109 -1.08 -1.87 6.79
CA LEU A 109 -0.79 -0.78 7.72
C LEU A 109 -1.14 -1.17 9.16
N LYS A 110 -0.38 -0.66 10.10
CA LYS A 110 -0.55 -0.91 11.52
C LYS A 110 -1.43 0.19 12.14
N ASP A 111 -2.51 -0.21 12.79
CA ASP A 111 -3.38 0.72 13.53
C ASP A 111 -2.82 1.09 14.92
N ALA A 112 -3.50 1.98 15.61
CA ALA A 112 -3.10 2.46 16.94
C ALA A 112 -3.08 1.35 18.01
N GLU A 113 -3.91 0.31 17.86
CA GLU A 113 -3.95 -0.85 18.75
C GLU A 113 -2.85 -1.87 18.41
N GLY A 114 -2.09 -1.66 17.35
CA GLY A 114 -1.01 -2.54 16.92
C GLY A 114 -1.44 -3.66 15.95
N ASN A 115 -2.70 -3.66 15.48
CA ASN A 115 -3.20 -4.64 14.53
C ASN A 115 -2.84 -4.25 13.09
N TRP A 116 -2.60 -5.26 12.27
CA TRP A 116 -2.30 -5.06 10.85
C TRP A 116 -3.58 -5.07 10.03
N GLN A 117 -3.85 -3.98 9.32
CA GLN A 117 -5.01 -3.79 8.44
C GLN A 117 -4.56 -3.74 6.98
N ILE A 118 -5.28 -4.42 6.08
CA ILE A 118 -5.06 -4.28 4.64
C ILE A 118 -5.87 -3.10 4.14
N MET A 119 -5.15 -2.16 3.53
CA MET A 119 -5.69 -0.91 3.01
C MET A 119 -5.51 -0.87 1.50
N LYS A 120 -6.55 -0.50 0.77
CA LYS A 120 -6.45 -0.12 -0.63
C LYS A 120 -6.44 1.39 -0.73
N GLY A 121 -5.49 1.90 -1.50
CA GLY A 121 -5.33 3.32 -1.71
C GLY A 121 -5.20 3.67 -3.17
N THR A 122 -5.57 4.89 -3.49
CA THR A 122 -5.30 5.54 -4.76
C THR A 122 -4.68 6.90 -4.51
N THR A 123 -3.74 7.28 -5.32
CA THR A 123 -2.99 8.53 -5.20
C THR A 123 -2.94 9.23 -6.54
N LYS A 124 -3.04 10.56 -6.53
CA LYS A 124 -2.94 11.40 -7.72
C LYS A 124 -2.15 12.67 -7.39
N THR A 125 -1.35 13.15 -8.33
CA THR A 125 -0.75 14.50 -8.26
C THR A 125 -1.87 15.54 -8.33
N ILE A 126 -1.85 16.50 -7.40
CA ILE A 126 -2.87 17.55 -7.30
C ILE A 126 -2.32 18.97 -7.54
N THR A 127 -1.01 19.16 -7.38
CA THR A 127 -0.37 20.45 -7.73
C THR A 127 0.95 20.22 -8.47
N ARG A 128 1.36 21.26 -9.21
CA ARG A 128 2.65 21.30 -9.90
C ARG A 128 3.40 22.55 -9.52
N THR A 129 4.72 22.50 -9.56
CA THR A 129 5.57 23.67 -9.41
C THR A 129 5.43 24.62 -10.62
N ASN A 130 5.92 25.84 -10.50
CA ASN A 130 5.99 26.79 -11.64
C ASN A 130 6.80 26.25 -12.85
N THR A 131 7.61 25.21 -12.64
CA THR A 131 8.32 24.48 -13.71
C THR A 131 7.58 23.23 -14.18
N SER A 132 6.30 23.14 -13.89
CA SER A 132 5.38 22.03 -14.23
C SER A 132 5.74 20.65 -13.64
N ARG A 133 6.67 20.59 -12.68
CA ARG A 133 7.00 19.34 -12.00
C ARG A 133 5.96 19.01 -10.92
N PRO A 134 5.62 17.73 -10.71
CA PRO A 134 4.75 17.31 -9.62
C PRO A 134 5.24 17.86 -8.27
N HIS A 135 4.32 18.39 -7.46
CA HIS A 135 4.64 18.96 -6.16
C HIS A 135 3.92 18.24 -5.02
N TYR A 136 2.59 18.31 -4.97
CA TYR A 136 1.83 17.57 -3.99
C TYR A 136 1.02 16.44 -4.64
N ALA A 137 0.95 15.31 -3.94
CA ALA A 137 0.07 14.20 -4.27
C ALA A 137 -0.89 13.94 -3.12
N LEU A 138 -2.14 13.68 -3.46
CA LEU A 138 -3.21 13.34 -2.53
C LEU A 138 -3.50 11.85 -2.60
N SER A 139 -3.42 11.18 -1.46
CA SER A 139 -3.75 9.77 -1.31
C SER A 139 -5.04 9.59 -0.52
N LEU A 140 -5.89 8.70 -1.00
CA LEU A 140 -7.09 8.25 -0.33
C LEU A 140 -6.97 6.76 -0.05
N LEU A 141 -7.12 6.35 1.20
CA LEU A 141 -7.05 4.95 1.63
C LEU A 141 -8.35 4.50 2.29
N ILE A 142 -8.71 3.27 2.02
CA ILE A 142 -9.89 2.62 2.62
C ILE A 142 -9.52 1.21 3.05
N PRO A 143 -9.97 0.72 4.22
CA PRO A 143 -9.82 -0.68 4.58
C PRO A 143 -10.41 -1.59 3.50
N GLU A 144 -9.69 -2.62 3.10
CA GLU A 144 -10.15 -3.58 2.08
C GLU A 144 -11.46 -4.25 2.49
N SER A 145 -11.65 -4.49 3.78
CA SER A 145 -12.88 -5.02 4.36
C SER A 145 -14.12 -4.18 4.03
N LYS A 146 -13.96 -2.86 3.86
CA LYS A 146 -15.05 -1.94 3.45
C LYS A 146 -15.33 -1.97 1.94
N LEU A 147 -14.37 -2.41 1.12
CA LEU A 147 -14.52 -2.47 -0.34
C LEU A 147 -15.11 -3.79 -0.83
N SER A 148 -14.84 -4.86 -0.13
CA SER A 148 -15.29 -6.22 -0.49
C SER A 148 -15.43 -7.04 0.79
N PRO A 149 -16.59 -6.99 1.48
CA PRO A 149 -16.82 -7.88 2.60
C PRO A 149 -16.64 -9.34 2.16
N GLY A 150 -15.60 -10.01 2.65
CA GLY A 150 -15.30 -11.40 2.34
C GLY A 150 -14.18 -11.69 1.34
N LYS A 151 -13.54 -10.66 0.72
CA LYS A 151 -12.38 -10.86 -0.20
C LYS A 151 -11.00 -10.80 0.47
N ASP A 152 -10.90 -10.62 1.77
CA ASP A 152 -9.63 -10.63 2.52
C ASP A 152 -8.99 -12.01 2.59
N ALA A 153 -9.65 -13.04 2.03
CA ALA A 153 -9.22 -14.42 2.14
C ALA A 153 -7.78 -14.69 1.62
N PRO A 154 -7.34 -14.18 0.44
CA PRO A 154 -6.02 -14.55 -0.07
C PRO A 154 -4.86 -14.00 0.75
N MET A 155 -4.94 -12.77 1.25
CA MET A 155 -3.85 -12.17 2.02
C MET A 155 -3.75 -12.76 3.43
N ARG A 156 -4.89 -13.01 4.09
CA ARG A 156 -4.93 -13.73 5.37
C ARG A 156 -4.37 -15.14 5.25
N LEU A 157 -4.56 -15.78 4.10
CA LEU A 157 -3.99 -17.10 3.86
C LEU A 157 -2.45 -17.07 3.84
N LEU A 158 -1.83 -16.04 3.24
CA LEU A 158 -0.37 -15.87 3.30
C LEU A 158 0.17 -15.71 4.72
N GLU A 159 -0.58 -15.04 5.60
CA GLU A 159 -0.20 -14.86 7.02
C GLU A 159 -0.15 -16.18 7.80
N THR A 160 -0.83 -17.23 7.30
CA THR A 160 -0.78 -18.57 7.90
C THR A 160 0.49 -19.33 7.56
N LEU A 161 1.29 -18.85 6.60
CA LEU A 161 2.55 -19.47 6.23
C LEU A 161 3.62 -19.19 7.30
N THR A 162 4.36 -20.24 7.65
CA THR A 162 5.58 -20.08 8.45
C THR A 162 6.65 -19.36 7.62
N LYS A 163 7.70 -18.85 8.27
CA LYS A 163 8.84 -18.21 7.57
C LYS A 163 9.38 -19.11 6.46
N ARG A 164 9.56 -20.41 6.75
CA ARG A 164 10.09 -21.39 5.80
C ARG A 164 9.13 -21.66 4.64
N GLU A 165 7.85 -21.75 4.91
CA GLU A 165 6.83 -21.89 3.88
C GLU A 165 6.74 -20.64 3.00
N MET A 166 6.91 -19.46 3.55
CA MET A 166 6.96 -18.21 2.79
C MET A 166 8.17 -18.16 1.85
N GLU A 167 9.37 -18.56 2.32
CA GLU A 167 10.56 -18.64 1.47
C GLU A 167 10.34 -19.59 0.27
N ILE A 168 9.74 -20.74 0.53
CA ILE A 168 9.44 -21.74 -0.51
C ILE A 168 8.32 -21.25 -1.43
N PHE A 169 7.29 -20.61 -0.89
CA PHE A 169 6.21 -19.98 -1.67
C PHE A 169 6.75 -18.98 -2.69
N LEU A 170 7.65 -18.08 -2.26
CA LEU A 170 8.28 -17.10 -3.16
C LEU A 170 9.04 -17.76 -4.30
N LYS A 171 9.78 -18.81 -4.01
CA LYS A 171 10.53 -19.58 -5.00
C LYS A 171 9.65 -20.37 -5.97
N LEU A 172 8.54 -20.92 -5.48
CA LEU A 172 7.53 -21.56 -6.33
C LEU A 172 6.85 -20.53 -7.24
N ALA A 173 6.64 -19.33 -6.74
CA ALA A 173 6.06 -18.21 -7.49
C ALA A 173 7.02 -17.70 -8.59
N GLU A 174 8.35 -17.74 -8.34
CA GLU A 174 9.41 -17.54 -9.38
C GLU A 174 9.40 -18.63 -10.46
N GLY A 175 8.61 -19.68 -10.30
CA GLY A 175 8.54 -20.80 -11.25
C GLY A 175 9.60 -21.88 -11.05
N LEU A 176 10.37 -21.83 -9.96
CA LEU A 176 11.42 -22.81 -9.68
C LEU A 176 10.85 -24.19 -9.37
N ALA A 177 11.52 -25.21 -9.89
CA ALA A 177 11.20 -26.60 -9.60
C ALA A 177 11.63 -27.01 -8.17
N PRO A 178 10.99 -28.02 -7.55
CA PRO A 178 11.32 -28.42 -6.17
C PRO A 178 12.80 -28.77 -5.94
N HIS A 179 13.48 -29.37 -6.91
CA HIS A 179 14.91 -29.69 -6.81
C HIS A 179 15.79 -28.43 -6.80
N GLU A 180 15.45 -27.42 -7.61
CA GLU A 180 16.14 -26.12 -7.65
C GLU A 180 15.98 -25.34 -6.33
N ILE A 181 14.75 -25.38 -5.79
CA ILE A 181 14.44 -24.79 -4.47
C ILE A 181 15.24 -25.48 -3.39
N GLY A 182 15.29 -26.82 -3.41
CA GLY A 182 16.08 -27.63 -2.49
C GLY A 182 17.55 -27.25 -2.49
N ALA A 183 18.14 -27.12 -3.68
CA ALA A 183 19.53 -26.71 -3.84
C ALA A 183 19.80 -25.29 -3.29
N ARG A 184 18.90 -24.32 -3.57
CA ARG A 184 19.05 -22.93 -3.10
C ARG A 184 18.85 -22.77 -1.60
N LEU A 185 17.98 -23.59 -1.00
CA LEU A 185 17.63 -23.48 0.41
C LEU A 185 18.36 -24.52 1.28
N PHE A 186 19.27 -25.31 0.71
CA PHE A 186 20.07 -26.36 1.39
C PHE A 186 19.19 -27.39 2.12
N ILE A 187 18.11 -27.84 1.45
CA ILE A 187 17.21 -28.90 1.93
C ILE A 187 16.92 -29.90 0.83
N SER A 188 16.46 -31.11 1.23
CA SER A 188 16.11 -32.13 0.25
C SER A 188 14.88 -31.74 -0.58
N GLU A 189 14.82 -32.21 -1.82
CA GLU A 189 13.65 -32.05 -2.69
C GLU A 189 12.37 -32.58 -2.01
N GLU A 190 12.48 -33.69 -1.27
CA GLU A 190 11.37 -34.27 -0.53
C GLU A 190 10.84 -33.31 0.53
N THR A 191 11.73 -32.60 1.24
CA THR A 191 11.36 -31.57 2.21
C THR A 191 10.63 -30.41 1.54
N VAL A 192 11.07 -29.98 0.35
CA VAL A 192 10.39 -28.95 -0.44
C VAL A 192 8.99 -29.40 -0.86
N LYS A 193 8.85 -30.65 -1.34
CA LYS A 193 7.55 -31.21 -1.70
C LYS A 193 6.58 -31.24 -0.53
N LYS A 194 7.05 -31.59 0.67
CA LYS A 194 6.25 -31.57 1.89
C LYS A 194 5.79 -30.17 2.26
N HIS A 195 6.67 -29.18 2.21
CA HIS A 195 6.30 -27.78 2.41
C HIS A 195 5.32 -27.29 1.35
N LYS A 196 5.53 -27.62 0.06
CA LYS A 196 4.61 -27.29 -1.02
C LYS A 196 3.19 -27.81 -0.76
N GLN A 197 3.05 -29.05 -0.27
CA GLN A 197 1.75 -29.60 0.10
C GLN A 197 1.10 -28.81 1.24
N ASN A 198 1.86 -28.42 2.26
CA ASN A 198 1.37 -27.62 3.37
C ASN A 198 0.95 -26.21 2.88
N ILE A 199 1.75 -25.57 2.03
CA ILE A 199 1.44 -24.29 1.40
C ILE A 199 0.13 -24.40 0.61
N PHE A 200 -0.03 -25.44 -0.20
CA PHE A 200 -1.26 -25.66 -0.97
C PHE A 200 -2.49 -25.78 -0.08
N LYS A 201 -2.40 -26.56 1.03
CA LYS A 201 -3.50 -26.65 2.00
C LYS A 201 -3.84 -25.31 2.63
N LYS A 202 -2.83 -24.56 3.07
CA LYS A 202 -3.01 -23.27 3.73
C LYS A 202 -3.56 -22.21 2.78
N LEU A 203 -3.07 -22.17 1.54
CA LEU A 203 -3.50 -21.19 0.52
C LEU A 203 -4.74 -21.64 -0.25
N LYS A 204 -5.28 -22.84 0.04
CA LYS A 204 -6.42 -23.44 -0.66
C LYS A 204 -6.21 -23.53 -2.18
N CYS A 205 -4.96 -23.79 -2.61
CA CYS A 205 -4.58 -24.02 -3.99
C CYS A 205 -4.45 -25.53 -4.27
N ASN A 206 -4.79 -25.94 -5.48
CA ASN A 206 -4.65 -27.33 -5.93
C ASN A 206 -3.50 -27.52 -6.94
N LYS A 207 -3.07 -26.44 -7.57
CA LYS A 207 -2.06 -26.44 -8.64
C LYS A 207 -1.06 -25.30 -8.45
N THR A 208 0.18 -25.52 -8.94
CA THR A 208 1.21 -24.49 -8.90
C THR A 208 0.81 -23.22 -9.67
N SER A 209 0.07 -23.37 -10.77
CA SER A 209 -0.47 -22.24 -11.55
C SER A 209 -1.42 -21.36 -10.75
N GLU A 210 -2.23 -21.95 -9.88
CA GLU A 210 -3.11 -21.18 -8.97
C GLU A 210 -2.31 -20.41 -7.92
N LEU A 211 -1.22 -21.02 -7.42
CA LEU A 211 -0.30 -20.37 -6.50
C LEU A 211 0.41 -19.19 -7.16
N ILE A 212 0.89 -19.35 -8.40
CA ILE A 212 1.53 -18.28 -9.18
C ILE A 212 0.54 -17.14 -9.44
N LYS A 213 -0.70 -17.48 -9.85
CA LYS A 213 -1.76 -16.49 -10.04
C LYS A 213 -2.05 -15.72 -8.75
N LEU A 214 -2.17 -16.42 -7.63
CA LEU A 214 -2.37 -15.82 -6.31
C LEU A 214 -1.21 -14.88 -5.94
N ALA A 215 0.05 -15.29 -6.16
CA ALA A 215 1.21 -14.46 -5.92
C ALA A 215 1.20 -13.19 -6.78
N PHE A 216 0.80 -13.30 -8.04
CA PHE A 216 0.66 -12.15 -8.95
C PHE A 216 -0.45 -11.19 -8.49
N GLU A 217 -1.64 -11.71 -8.14
CA GLU A 217 -2.78 -10.92 -7.64
C GLU A 217 -2.44 -10.17 -6.34
N LEU A 218 -1.55 -10.75 -5.51
CA LEU A 218 -1.08 -10.16 -4.26
C LEU A 218 0.13 -9.21 -4.46
N GLY A 219 0.57 -9.00 -5.71
CA GLY A 219 1.69 -8.12 -6.02
C GLY A 219 3.04 -8.65 -5.51
N VAL A 220 3.13 -9.95 -5.22
CA VAL A 220 4.40 -10.62 -4.89
C VAL A 220 5.24 -10.64 -6.16
N LYS A 221 6.27 -9.77 -6.22
CA LYS A 221 7.27 -9.77 -7.30
C LYS A 221 8.45 -10.66 -6.91
N TYR A 222 8.90 -11.41 -7.89
CA TYR A 222 10.09 -12.26 -7.82
C TYR A 222 11.35 -11.47 -8.22
#